data_deeac7c5f2528b93ddef0d7504d6c3fa
#
_entry.id   deeac7c5f2528b93ddef0d7504d6c3fa
#
_cell.length_a   1.000
_cell.length_b   1.000
_cell.length_c   1.000
_cell.angle_alpha   90.00
_cell.angle_beta   90.00
_cell.angle_gamma   90.00
#
_symmetry.space_group_name_H-M   'P 1'
#
loop_
_entity.id
_entity.type
_entity.pdbx_description
1 polymer ?
#
loop_
_entity_poly.entity_id
_entity_poly.type
_entity_poly.pdbx_seq_one_letter_code
_entity_poly.pdbx_strand_id
1 'polypeptide(L)'
;MSKNVLQVFDKLLLHLSQIERERNGQIITGSQNERKFRYVLDCLCNFTQTVMKRDFSILTFDDIDTQFLQKYVNHLNGHNVENKLQKLRRVFREANADTSVFDEVKIPVKLEGEPLSVDYTIIERIEFMSRSKLTDKEELYIDLFLFGYYTGGTTINEMASLKISSIKKGYLYCKRNASENIAVIPLCSEVLHIIDKYQSMCFDDYLLPIFTHKHNSPEQQLGRIKRISELTNQTLRKVSKMLKLENVITMGMAKSIFIEHLLSNEVPYEKVAQYLGCSIETVLRHSEKMRQNYGE
;
A
#
# COMPACT_ATOMS: atom_id res chain seq x y z
N MET A 1 -11.37 36.93 10.21
CA MET A 1 -12.37 36.10 9.53
C MET A 1 -11.81 34.69 9.40
N SER A 2 -12.50 33.70 9.92
CA SER A 2 -12.10 32.30 9.76
C SER A 2 -12.16 31.86 8.29
N LYS A 3 -11.17 31.09 7.86
CA LYS A 3 -11.09 30.63 6.46
C LYS A 3 -12.17 29.58 6.20
N ASN A 4 -12.73 29.61 4.99
CA ASN A 4 -13.68 28.61 4.54
C ASN A 4 -12.95 27.28 4.23
N VAL A 5 -13.47 26.17 4.74
CA VAL A 5 -12.85 24.84 4.65
C VAL A 5 -12.80 24.36 3.19
N LEU A 6 -13.90 24.52 2.42
CA LEU A 6 -13.96 24.10 1.03
C LEU A 6 -12.92 24.83 0.17
N GLN A 7 -12.76 26.13 0.36
CA GLN A 7 -11.77 26.92 -0.39
C GLN A 7 -10.32 26.43 -0.16
N VAL A 8 -10.00 25.96 1.05
CA VAL A 8 -8.67 25.41 1.36
C VAL A 8 -8.51 24.03 0.74
N PHE A 9 -9.55 23.20 0.75
CA PHE A 9 -9.54 21.92 0.03
C PHE A 9 -9.32 22.14 -1.47
N ASP A 10 -10.04 23.07 -2.09
CA ASP A 10 -9.94 23.35 -3.52
C ASP A 10 -8.52 23.81 -3.92
N LYS A 11 -7.92 24.70 -3.12
CA LYS A 11 -6.52 25.12 -3.32
C LYS A 11 -5.55 23.96 -3.22
N LEU A 12 -5.72 23.10 -2.19
CA LEU A 12 -4.86 21.94 -2.00
C LEU A 12 -5.04 20.93 -3.15
N LEU A 13 -6.27 20.68 -3.58
CA LEU A 13 -6.57 19.78 -4.69
C LEU A 13 -5.98 20.31 -6.01
N LEU A 14 -6.11 21.62 -6.27
CA LEU A 14 -5.49 22.26 -7.43
C LEU A 14 -3.97 22.10 -7.42
N HIS A 15 -3.33 22.41 -6.30
CA HIS A 15 -1.88 22.19 -6.14
C HIS A 15 -1.49 20.74 -6.39
N LEU A 16 -2.20 19.77 -5.78
CA LEU A 16 -1.91 18.35 -5.94
C LEU A 16 -2.15 17.85 -7.38
N SER A 17 -3.08 18.45 -8.12
CA SER A 17 -3.34 18.12 -9.52
C SER A 17 -2.24 18.59 -10.48
N GLN A 18 -1.48 19.61 -10.08
CA GLN A 18 -0.41 20.21 -10.88
C GLN A 18 0.97 19.58 -10.61
N ILE A 19 1.09 18.69 -9.62
CA ILE A 19 2.37 18.05 -9.31
C ILE A 19 2.77 17.14 -10.49
N GLU A 20 3.92 17.44 -11.08
CA GLU A 20 4.52 16.61 -12.11
C GLU A 20 5.42 15.54 -11.49
N ARG A 21 5.39 14.35 -12.07
CA ARG A 21 6.23 13.22 -11.67
C ARG A 21 6.64 12.44 -12.89
N GLU A 22 7.87 12.00 -12.89
CA GLU A 22 8.36 11.09 -13.91
C GLU A 22 7.99 9.64 -13.54
N ARG A 23 7.49 8.90 -14.53
CA ARG A 23 7.25 7.47 -14.43
C ARG A 23 7.59 6.80 -15.75
N ASN A 24 8.52 5.86 -15.72
CA ASN A 24 8.98 5.12 -16.90
C ASN A 24 9.37 6.04 -18.09
N GLY A 25 10.05 7.16 -17.79
CA GLY A 25 10.43 8.14 -18.81
C GLY A 25 9.31 9.06 -19.30
N GLN A 26 8.12 8.98 -18.72
CA GLN A 26 6.98 9.85 -19.05
C GLN A 26 6.63 10.78 -17.88
N ILE A 27 6.33 12.06 -18.20
CA ILE A 27 5.85 13.02 -17.21
C ILE A 27 4.35 12.80 -16.99
N ILE A 28 3.98 12.58 -15.73
CA ILE A 28 2.59 12.42 -15.30
C ILE A 28 2.24 13.60 -14.42
N THR A 29 1.18 14.32 -14.77
CA THR A 29 0.58 15.36 -13.93
C THR A 29 -0.41 14.76 -12.94
N GLY A 30 -0.47 15.35 -11.75
CA GLY A 30 -1.39 14.94 -10.70
C GLY A 30 -0.80 13.97 -9.68
N SER A 31 -1.43 13.90 -8.53
CA SER A 31 -0.99 13.13 -7.38
C SER A 31 -2.00 12.05 -7.00
N GLN A 32 -1.53 10.84 -6.66
CA GLN A 32 -2.40 9.84 -6.03
C GLN A 32 -3.04 10.39 -4.74
N ASN A 33 -2.39 11.37 -4.09
CA ASN A 33 -2.94 12.04 -2.93
C ASN A 33 -4.14 12.91 -3.29
N GLU A 34 -4.19 13.53 -4.47
CA GLU A 34 -5.35 14.32 -4.92
C GLU A 34 -6.65 13.50 -4.81
N ARG A 35 -6.67 12.29 -5.38
CA ARG A 35 -7.86 11.40 -5.30
C ARG A 35 -8.22 11.05 -3.86
N LYS A 36 -7.23 10.87 -2.98
CA LYS A 36 -7.45 10.58 -1.56
C LYS A 36 -8.03 11.79 -0.81
N PHE A 37 -7.57 13.00 -1.12
CA PHE A 37 -8.14 14.23 -0.54
C PHE A 37 -9.54 14.52 -1.06
N ARG A 38 -9.78 14.32 -2.36
CA ARG A 38 -11.11 14.43 -2.97
C ARG A 38 -12.09 13.47 -2.29
N TYR A 39 -11.70 12.23 -2.09
CA TYR A 39 -12.53 11.26 -1.36
C TYR A 39 -12.84 11.67 0.09
N VAL A 40 -11.89 12.30 0.79
CA VAL A 40 -12.14 12.83 2.14
C VAL A 40 -13.13 13.99 2.10
N LEU A 41 -12.99 14.90 1.12
CA LEU A 41 -13.92 15.99 0.89
C LEU A 41 -15.35 15.45 0.63
N ASP A 42 -15.50 14.47 -0.27
CA ASP A 42 -16.78 13.84 -0.58
C ASP A 42 -17.43 13.20 0.67
N CYS A 43 -16.61 12.53 1.51
CA CYS A 43 -17.09 11.97 2.78
C CYS A 43 -17.56 13.05 3.77
N LEU A 44 -16.87 14.18 3.83
CA LEU A 44 -17.27 15.31 4.69
C LEU A 44 -18.54 15.98 4.17
N CYS A 45 -18.63 16.25 2.88
CA CYS A 45 -19.85 16.79 2.24
C CYS A 45 -21.06 15.90 2.52
N ASN A 46 -20.91 14.59 2.32
CA ASN A 46 -22.00 13.63 2.61
C ASN A 46 -22.40 13.66 4.09
N PHE A 47 -21.41 13.62 5.01
CA PHE A 47 -21.66 13.68 6.45
C PHE A 47 -22.41 14.94 6.85
N THR A 48 -21.94 16.11 6.40
CA THR A 48 -22.57 17.39 6.74
C THR A 48 -23.99 17.48 6.21
N GLN A 49 -24.23 17.01 4.99
CA GLN A 49 -25.54 17.00 4.38
C GLN A 49 -26.50 15.99 5.04
N THR A 50 -26.06 14.77 5.30
CA THR A 50 -26.93 13.69 5.78
C THR A 50 -27.14 13.69 7.27
N VAL A 51 -26.09 13.98 8.07
CA VAL A 51 -26.11 13.90 9.53
C VAL A 51 -26.30 15.27 10.17
N MET A 52 -25.54 16.26 9.70
CA MET A 52 -25.58 17.61 10.29
C MET A 52 -26.69 18.49 9.72
N LYS A 53 -27.27 18.10 8.57
CA LYS A 53 -28.28 18.88 7.81
C LYS A 53 -27.78 20.30 7.48
N ARG A 54 -26.49 20.43 7.21
CA ARG A 54 -25.81 21.67 6.85
C ARG A 54 -25.11 21.55 5.51
N ASP A 55 -25.00 22.66 4.79
CA ASP A 55 -24.17 22.73 3.59
C ASP A 55 -22.69 22.86 3.97
N PHE A 56 -21.86 21.98 3.41
CA PHE A 56 -20.40 22.01 3.65
C PHE A 56 -19.75 23.29 3.11
N SER A 57 -20.32 23.88 2.07
CA SER A 57 -19.77 25.08 1.40
C SER A 57 -19.68 26.31 2.30
N ILE A 58 -20.47 26.38 3.37
CA ILE A 58 -20.49 27.52 4.30
C ILE A 58 -19.62 27.30 5.54
N LEU A 59 -19.08 26.07 5.74
CA LEU A 59 -18.33 25.75 6.95
C LEU A 59 -16.98 26.45 6.98
N THR A 60 -16.65 26.96 8.17
CA THR A 60 -15.34 27.49 8.51
C THR A 60 -14.59 26.51 9.40
N PHE A 61 -13.30 26.74 9.65
CA PHE A 61 -12.52 25.88 10.55
C PHE A 61 -13.01 25.98 12.00
N ASP A 62 -13.64 27.06 12.39
CA ASP A 62 -14.21 27.23 13.73
C ASP A 62 -15.49 26.37 13.95
N ASP A 63 -16.16 25.97 12.86
CA ASP A 63 -17.31 25.05 12.90
C ASP A 63 -16.90 23.58 13.08
N ILE A 64 -15.61 23.26 12.85
CA ILE A 64 -15.08 21.89 12.95
C ILE A 64 -14.32 21.73 14.26
N ASP A 65 -15.07 21.62 15.32
CA ASP A 65 -14.56 21.37 16.68
C ASP A 65 -14.41 19.87 17.00
N THR A 66 -13.95 19.54 18.19
CA THR A 66 -13.82 18.14 18.65
C THR A 66 -15.14 17.39 18.61
N GLN A 67 -16.29 18.04 18.87
CA GLN A 67 -17.60 17.39 18.83
C GLN A 67 -18.01 17.06 17.39
N PHE A 68 -17.77 17.99 16.46
CA PHE A 68 -17.97 17.72 15.03
C PHE A 68 -17.15 16.54 14.57
N LEU A 69 -15.86 16.52 14.89
CA LEU A 69 -14.95 15.43 14.53
C LEU A 69 -15.37 14.09 15.15
N GLN A 70 -15.82 14.10 16.40
CA GLN A 70 -16.30 12.86 17.05
C GLN A 70 -17.56 12.30 16.36
N LYS A 71 -18.52 13.17 15.98
CA LYS A 71 -19.71 12.77 15.20
C LYS A 71 -19.32 12.22 13.82
N TYR A 72 -18.34 12.87 13.16
CA TYR A 72 -17.82 12.41 11.88
C TYR A 72 -17.16 11.02 11.99
N VAL A 73 -16.32 10.80 13.00
CA VAL A 73 -15.70 9.50 13.30
C VAL A 73 -16.74 8.42 13.50
N ASN A 74 -17.76 8.69 14.30
CA ASN A 74 -18.85 7.74 14.57
C ASN A 74 -19.63 7.40 13.27
N HIS A 75 -19.86 8.39 12.39
CA HIS A 75 -20.50 8.19 11.09
C HIS A 75 -19.66 7.29 10.15
N LEU A 76 -18.35 7.37 10.21
CA LEU A 76 -17.45 6.59 9.36
C LEU A 76 -17.42 5.08 9.68
N ASN A 77 -18.02 4.61 10.77
CA ASN A 77 -18.12 3.21 11.19
C ASN A 77 -16.79 2.43 11.09
N GLY A 78 -15.69 3.04 11.49
CA GLY A 78 -14.36 2.42 11.49
C GLY A 78 -13.66 2.31 10.13
N HIS A 79 -14.28 2.74 9.03
CA HIS A 79 -13.66 2.67 7.70
C HIS A 79 -12.56 3.73 7.47
N ASN A 80 -11.28 3.33 7.64
CA ASN A 80 -10.11 4.20 7.39
C ASN A 80 -10.20 5.57 8.11
N VAL A 81 -10.72 5.58 9.33
CA VAL A 81 -10.96 6.79 10.13
C VAL A 81 -9.67 7.56 10.32
N GLU A 82 -8.62 6.89 10.82
CA GLU A 82 -7.33 7.52 11.08
C GLU A 82 -6.74 8.21 9.84
N ASN A 83 -6.73 7.53 8.70
CA ASN A 83 -6.24 8.10 7.44
C ASN A 83 -7.06 9.32 6.99
N LYS A 84 -8.38 9.33 7.20
CA LYS A 84 -9.23 10.47 6.86
C LYS A 84 -8.96 11.65 7.80
N LEU A 85 -8.83 11.40 9.10
CA LEU A 85 -8.49 12.44 10.08
C LEU A 85 -7.10 13.02 9.83
N GLN A 86 -6.09 12.20 9.50
CA GLN A 86 -4.76 12.70 9.14
C GLN A 86 -4.79 13.63 7.94
N LYS A 87 -5.59 13.30 6.91
CA LYS A 87 -5.76 14.18 5.74
C LYS A 87 -6.48 15.47 6.08
N LEU A 88 -7.53 15.39 6.90
CA LEU A 88 -8.23 16.57 7.36
C LEU A 88 -7.32 17.46 8.24
N ARG A 89 -6.54 16.87 9.16
CA ARG A 89 -5.52 17.58 9.94
C ARG A 89 -4.49 18.29 9.04
N ARG A 90 -4.13 17.70 7.90
CA ARG A 90 -3.27 18.39 6.92
C ARG A 90 -3.97 19.62 6.32
N VAL A 91 -5.26 19.55 6.00
CA VAL A 91 -6.03 20.70 5.50
C VAL A 91 -6.06 21.83 6.54
N PHE A 92 -6.19 21.49 7.82
CA PHE A 92 -6.08 22.46 8.93
C PHE A 92 -4.71 23.14 8.95
N ARG A 93 -3.62 22.38 8.80
CA ARG A 93 -2.26 22.96 8.73
C ARG A 93 -2.07 23.89 7.53
N GLU A 94 -2.58 23.52 6.35
CA GLU A 94 -2.55 24.39 5.15
C GLU A 94 -3.32 25.70 5.36
N ALA A 95 -4.34 25.68 6.22
CA ALA A 95 -5.10 26.87 6.63
C ALA A 95 -4.44 27.67 7.73
N ASN A 96 -3.41 27.16 8.43
CA ASN A 96 -2.91 27.61 9.73
C ASN A 96 -4.01 27.64 10.80
N ALA A 97 -4.94 26.68 10.75
CA ALA A 97 -6.00 26.49 11.74
C ALA A 97 -5.51 25.62 12.91
N ASP A 98 -6.18 25.72 14.06
CA ASP A 98 -5.81 24.95 15.24
C ASP A 98 -6.05 23.44 15.00
N THR A 99 -5.00 22.65 15.19
CA THR A 99 -5.06 21.19 15.06
C THR A 99 -5.25 20.46 16.39
N SER A 100 -5.31 21.14 17.51
CA SER A 100 -5.52 20.53 18.83
C SER A 100 -6.90 19.86 18.94
N VAL A 101 -7.88 20.34 18.18
CA VAL A 101 -9.23 19.75 18.08
C VAL A 101 -9.24 18.25 17.71
N PHE A 102 -8.15 17.75 17.11
CA PHE A 102 -8.03 16.33 16.77
C PHE A 102 -7.49 15.46 17.92
N ASP A 103 -6.87 16.04 18.94
CA ASP A 103 -6.12 15.29 19.96
C ASP A 103 -7.05 14.59 20.96
N GLU A 104 -8.25 15.15 21.17
CA GLU A 104 -9.27 14.59 22.04
C GLU A 104 -10.26 13.65 21.34
N VAL A 105 -10.15 13.51 20.00
CA VAL A 105 -11.05 12.68 19.21
C VAL A 105 -10.77 11.19 19.48
N LYS A 106 -11.75 10.52 20.05
CA LYS A 106 -11.68 9.09 20.32
C LYS A 106 -11.99 8.31 19.04
N ILE A 107 -10.97 7.71 18.48
CA ILE A 107 -11.13 6.77 17.36
C ILE A 107 -11.56 5.42 17.96
N PRO A 108 -12.71 4.84 17.55
CA PRO A 108 -13.06 3.50 17.97
C PRO A 108 -11.92 2.57 17.60
N VAL A 109 -11.28 1.99 18.61
CA VAL A 109 -10.33 0.92 18.37
C VAL A 109 -11.15 -0.16 17.69
N LYS A 110 -10.94 -0.36 16.38
CA LYS A 110 -11.27 -1.67 15.83
C LYS A 110 -10.56 -2.63 16.74
N LEU A 111 -11.30 -3.52 17.36
CA LEU A 111 -10.74 -4.80 17.71
C LEU A 111 -10.28 -5.34 16.34
N GLU A 112 -9.05 -4.98 15.95
CA GLU A 112 -8.38 -5.66 14.85
C GLU A 112 -8.50 -7.11 15.27
N GLY A 113 -9.21 -7.91 14.47
CA GLY A 113 -9.21 -9.35 14.70
C GLY A 113 -7.77 -9.72 14.91
N GLU A 114 -7.52 -10.65 15.81
CA GLU A 114 -6.19 -11.04 16.30
C GLU A 114 -5.15 -10.78 15.23
N PRO A 115 -4.10 -10.00 15.54
CA PRO A 115 -3.13 -9.61 14.54
C PRO A 115 -2.70 -10.90 13.83
N LEU A 116 -2.84 -10.93 12.52
CA LEU A 116 -2.59 -12.11 11.70
C LEU A 116 -1.15 -12.57 11.93
N SER A 117 -0.95 -13.51 12.86
CA SER A 117 0.27 -14.30 12.91
C SER A 117 0.32 -15.09 11.60
N VAL A 118 1.15 -14.66 10.68
CA VAL A 118 1.34 -15.36 9.43
C VAL A 118 2.70 -16.02 9.52
N ASP A 119 2.69 -17.25 9.99
CA ASP A 119 3.85 -18.11 10.01
C ASP A 119 4.51 -18.14 8.63
N TYR A 120 5.82 -17.86 8.56
CA TYR A 120 6.59 -17.89 7.31
C TYR A 120 6.54 -19.26 6.60
N THR A 121 6.24 -20.34 7.31
CA THR A 121 6.03 -21.68 6.72
C THR A 121 4.91 -21.70 5.68
N ILE A 122 4.05 -20.68 5.67
CA ILE A 122 3.02 -20.50 4.64
C ILE A 122 3.64 -20.33 3.24
N ILE A 123 4.85 -19.78 3.14
CA ILE A 123 5.56 -19.63 1.86
C ILE A 123 5.89 -21.01 1.28
N GLU A 124 6.45 -21.90 2.08
CA GLU A 124 6.74 -23.27 1.66
C GLU A 124 5.45 -23.98 1.21
N ARG A 125 4.36 -23.82 1.95
CA ARG A 125 3.06 -24.39 1.59
C ARG A 125 2.54 -23.86 0.24
N ILE A 126 2.79 -22.60 -0.07
CA ILE A 126 2.41 -21.99 -1.36
C ILE A 126 3.33 -22.49 -2.48
N GLU A 127 4.62 -22.69 -2.22
CA GLU A 127 5.58 -23.17 -3.19
C GLU A 127 5.31 -24.62 -3.59
N PHE A 128 5.11 -25.48 -2.61
CA PHE A 128 4.92 -26.93 -2.81
C PHE A 128 3.48 -27.33 -3.10
N MET A 129 2.51 -26.38 -3.11
CA MET A 129 1.14 -26.71 -3.45
C MET A 129 1.00 -27.18 -4.91
N SER A 130 0.09 -28.13 -5.14
CA SER A 130 -0.27 -28.53 -6.50
C SER A 130 -0.90 -27.39 -7.29
N ARG A 131 -0.35 -27.10 -8.45
CA ARG A 131 -0.82 -26.04 -9.38
C ARG A 131 -1.88 -26.57 -10.37
N SER A 132 -2.22 -27.86 -10.35
CA SER A 132 -3.10 -28.52 -11.34
C SER A 132 -4.53 -27.95 -11.45
N LYS A 133 -4.99 -27.24 -10.41
CA LYS A 133 -6.30 -26.57 -10.37
C LYS A 133 -6.24 -25.06 -10.64
N LEU A 134 -5.09 -24.59 -11.08
CA LEU A 134 -4.84 -23.18 -11.39
C LEU A 134 -4.72 -22.99 -12.90
N THR A 135 -5.10 -21.82 -13.37
CA THR A 135 -4.80 -21.37 -14.72
C THR A 135 -3.40 -20.77 -14.78
N ASP A 136 -2.79 -20.70 -15.96
CA ASP A 136 -1.47 -20.06 -16.16
C ASP A 136 -1.41 -18.63 -15.61
N LYS A 137 -2.53 -17.90 -15.69
CA LYS A 137 -2.63 -16.56 -15.12
C LYS A 137 -2.63 -16.57 -13.59
N GLU A 138 -3.31 -17.52 -12.99
CA GLU A 138 -3.32 -17.67 -11.53
C GLU A 138 -1.95 -18.11 -11.04
N GLU A 139 -1.24 -18.94 -11.77
CA GLU A 139 0.16 -19.27 -11.47
C GLU A 139 1.04 -18.03 -11.49
N LEU A 140 0.94 -17.20 -12.53
CA LEU A 140 1.67 -15.93 -12.59
C LEU A 140 1.37 -15.06 -11.35
N TYR A 141 0.12 -14.96 -10.90
CA TYR A 141 -0.24 -14.14 -9.75
C TYR A 141 0.33 -14.66 -8.44
N ILE A 142 0.44 -15.98 -8.30
CA ILE A 142 1.13 -16.60 -7.15
C ILE A 142 2.64 -16.31 -7.23
N ASP A 143 3.22 -16.49 -8.40
CA ASP A 143 4.66 -16.26 -8.59
C ASP A 143 5.03 -14.78 -8.41
N LEU A 144 4.13 -13.83 -8.73
CA LEU A 144 4.30 -12.43 -8.37
C LEU A 144 4.26 -12.21 -6.85
N PHE A 145 3.43 -12.94 -6.11
CA PHE A 145 3.44 -12.87 -4.65
C PHE A 145 4.75 -13.41 -4.07
N LEU A 146 5.21 -14.58 -4.54
CA LEU A 146 6.48 -15.17 -4.13
C LEU A 146 7.68 -14.27 -4.49
N PHE A 147 7.67 -13.70 -5.71
CA PHE A 147 8.66 -12.69 -6.09
C PHE A 147 8.67 -11.51 -5.11
N GLY A 148 7.47 -11.02 -4.73
CA GLY A 148 7.34 -9.96 -3.73
C GLY A 148 7.93 -10.34 -2.39
N TYR A 149 7.68 -11.56 -1.92
CA TYR A 149 8.25 -12.08 -0.69
C TYR A 149 9.77 -12.13 -0.75
N TYR A 150 10.35 -12.86 -1.72
CA TYR A 150 11.79 -13.03 -1.87
C TYR A 150 12.56 -11.74 -2.15
N THR A 151 11.88 -10.71 -2.60
CA THR A 151 12.47 -9.38 -2.83
C THR A 151 12.14 -8.37 -1.73
N GLY A 152 11.87 -8.84 -0.50
CA GLY A 152 11.66 -7.99 0.67
C GLY A 152 10.38 -7.17 0.61
N GLY A 153 9.29 -7.74 0.10
CA GLY A 153 7.98 -7.11 0.02
C GLY A 153 7.84 -6.13 -1.14
N THR A 154 8.50 -6.40 -2.26
CA THR A 154 8.33 -5.60 -3.48
C THR A 154 6.87 -5.66 -3.94
N THR A 155 6.24 -4.50 -4.07
CA THR A 155 4.82 -4.38 -4.45
C THR A 155 4.62 -4.54 -5.95
N ILE A 156 3.40 -4.89 -6.40
CA ILE A 156 3.07 -4.95 -7.84
C ILE A 156 3.40 -3.63 -8.57
N ASN A 157 3.24 -2.49 -7.90
CA ASN A 157 3.57 -1.19 -8.48
C ASN A 157 5.09 -1.01 -8.68
N GLU A 158 5.90 -1.49 -7.77
CA GLU A 158 7.36 -1.50 -7.88
C GLU A 158 7.82 -2.52 -8.93
N MET A 159 7.28 -3.74 -8.91
CA MET A 159 7.55 -4.79 -9.90
C MET A 159 7.29 -4.32 -11.33
N ALA A 160 6.22 -3.56 -11.55
CA ALA A 160 5.83 -3.05 -12.85
C ALA A 160 6.85 -2.06 -13.46
N SER A 161 7.76 -1.53 -12.65
CA SER A 161 8.84 -0.64 -13.11
C SER A 161 10.20 -1.33 -13.24
N LEU A 162 10.31 -2.60 -12.84
CA LEU A 162 11.56 -3.34 -12.93
C LEU A 162 11.87 -3.70 -14.38
N LYS A 163 13.10 -3.44 -14.77
CA LYS A 163 13.67 -3.74 -16.08
C LYS A 163 14.83 -4.73 -15.95
N ILE A 164 15.24 -5.34 -17.05
CA ILE A 164 16.44 -6.19 -17.09
C ILE A 164 17.65 -5.42 -16.53
N SER A 165 17.76 -4.12 -16.84
CA SER A 165 18.81 -3.23 -16.33
C SER A 165 18.76 -2.98 -14.83
N SER A 166 17.66 -3.36 -14.15
CA SER A 166 17.54 -3.31 -12.69
C SER A 166 18.37 -4.40 -12.01
N ILE A 167 18.84 -5.40 -12.76
CA ILE A 167 19.73 -6.46 -12.27
C ILE A 167 21.18 -6.09 -12.59
N LYS A 168 22.02 -6.01 -11.55
CA LYS A 168 23.46 -5.73 -11.71
C LYS A 168 24.25 -6.58 -10.71
N LYS A 169 25.24 -7.31 -11.21
CA LYS A 169 26.20 -8.08 -10.38
C LYS A 169 25.52 -9.01 -9.35
N GLY A 170 24.42 -9.67 -9.73
CA GLY A 170 23.68 -10.57 -8.85
C GLY A 170 22.74 -9.90 -7.84
N TYR A 171 22.51 -8.59 -7.98
CA TYR A 171 21.60 -7.83 -7.13
C TYR A 171 20.49 -7.19 -7.95
N LEU A 172 19.30 -7.15 -7.39
CA LEU A 172 18.15 -6.39 -7.90
C LEU A 172 18.12 -5.01 -7.23
N TYR A 173 18.14 -3.97 -8.04
CA TYR A 173 18.00 -2.57 -7.61
C TYR A 173 16.54 -2.15 -7.78
N CYS A 174 15.83 -1.98 -6.68
CA CYS A 174 14.41 -1.64 -6.69
C CYS A 174 14.17 -0.29 -6.00
N LYS A 175 13.66 0.70 -6.74
CA LYS A 175 13.25 1.99 -6.16
C LYS A 175 11.95 1.78 -5.39
N ARG A 176 11.96 2.09 -4.10
CA ARG A 176 10.77 1.99 -3.25
C ARG A 176 9.85 3.19 -3.44
N ASN A 177 8.55 2.93 -3.65
CA ASN A 177 7.57 4.00 -3.89
C ASN A 177 7.30 4.90 -2.68
N ALA A 178 7.55 4.39 -1.46
CA ALA A 178 7.31 5.13 -0.22
C ALA A 178 8.48 6.05 0.17
N SER A 179 9.66 5.82 -0.40
CA SER A 179 10.88 6.60 -0.16
C SER A 179 11.65 6.68 -1.47
N GLU A 180 12.49 7.69 -1.65
CA GLU A 180 13.40 7.74 -2.81
C GLU A 180 14.54 6.72 -2.72
N ASN A 181 14.56 5.92 -1.66
CA ASN A 181 15.60 4.93 -1.41
C ASN A 181 15.55 3.79 -2.42
N ILE A 182 16.71 3.33 -2.80
CA ILE A 182 16.88 2.15 -3.65
C ILE A 182 17.20 0.98 -2.72
N ALA A 183 16.34 -0.03 -2.71
CA ALA A 183 16.63 -1.30 -2.09
C ALA A 183 17.59 -2.09 -2.99
N VAL A 184 18.63 -2.66 -2.38
CA VAL A 184 19.62 -3.51 -3.06
C VAL A 184 19.44 -4.93 -2.53
N ILE A 185 18.84 -5.79 -3.34
CA ILE A 185 18.35 -7.10 -2.93
C ILE A 185 19.20 -8.17 -3.62
N PRO A 186 19.85 -9.07 -2.88
CA PRO A 186 20.55 -10.19 -3.50
C PRO A 186 19.54 -11.11 -4.21
N LEU A 187 19.87 -11.55 -5.41
CA LEU A 187 19.02 -12.48 -6.17
C LEU A 187 19.25 -13.90 -5.65
N CYS A 188 18.18 -14.50 -5.11
CA CYS A 188 18.14 -15.91 -4.78
C CYS A 188 17.70 -16.77 -6.00
N SER A 189 17.86 -18.08 -5.90
CA SER A 189 17.46 -19.03 -6.93
C SER A 189 16.00 -18.94 -7.32
N GLU A 190 15.13 -18.72 -6.34
CA GLU A 190 13.68 -18.63 -6.49
C GLU A 190 13.29 -17.42 -7.34
N VAL A 191 13.93 -16.27 -7.08
CA VAL A 191 13.71 -15.05 -7.89
C VAL A 191 14.17 -15.25 -9.31
N LEU A 192 15.36 -15.85 -9.50
CA LEU A 192 15.90 -16.15 -10.82
C LEU A 192 14.98 -17.12 -11.59
N HIS A 193 14.50 -18.16 -10.92
CA HIS A 193 13.56 -19.11 -11.52
C HIS A 193 12.26 -18.44 -11.98
N ILE A 194 11.69 -17.54 -11.20
CA ILE A 194 10.49 -16.78 -11.60
C ILE A 194 10.79 -15.89 -12.81
N ILE A 195 11.92 -15.20 -12.82
CA ILE A 195 12.33 -14.35 -13.96
C ILE A 195 12.45 -15.19 -15.22
N ASP A 196 13.19 -16.29 -15.17
CA ASP A 196 13.42 -17.17 -16.33
C ASP A 196 12.11 -17.75 -16.85
N LYS A 197 11.22 -18.20 -15.95
CA LYS A 197 9.90 -18.76 -16.29
C LYS A 197 9.06 -17.81 -17.15
N TYR A 198 9.13 -16.51 -16.87
CA TYR A 198 8.27 -15.52 -17.51
C TYR A 198 8.98 -14.62 -18.53
N GLN A 199 10.28 -14.78 -18.76
CA GLN A 199 11.08 -13.91 -19.62
C GLN A 199 10.50 -13.81 -21.06
N SER A 200 10.07 -14.93 -21.64
CA SER A 200 9.48 -14.97 -23.00
C SER A 200 8.12 -14.26 -23.11
N MET A 201 7.45 -14.00 -21.99
CA MET A 201 6.16 -13.33 -21.92
C MET A 201 6.30 -11.83 -21.63
N CYS A 202 7.51 -11.37 -21.32
CA CYS A 202 7.75 -9.97 -20.98
C CYS A 202 7.69 -9.09 -22.22
N PHE A 203 7.14 -7.90 -22.05
CA PHE A 203 7.10 -6.88 -23.08
C PHE A 203 8.33 -5.97 -22.91
N ASP A 204 8.99 -5.64 -24.03
CA ASP A 204 10.15 -4.77 -24.05
C ASP A 204 11.26 -5.27 -23.07
N ASP A 205 11.90 -4.38 -22.35
CA ASP A 205 12.95 -4.65 -21.36
C ASP A 205 12.43 -4.87 -19.93
N TYR A 206 11.10 -5.02 -19.75
CA TYR A 206 10.52 -5.27 -18.43
C TYR A 206 10.92 -6.65 -17.88
N LEU A 207 11.16 -6.72 -16.58
CA LEU A 207 11.60 -7.93 -15.91
C LEU A 207 10.47 -8.94 -15.67
N LEU A 208 9.22 -8.47 -15.57
CA LEU A 208 8.03 -9.27 -15.28
C LEU A 208 6.89 -8.92 -16.25
N PRO A 209 6.00 -9.88 -16.62
CA PRO A 209 4.98 -9.71 -17.65
C PRO A 209 3.74 -8.96 -17.12
N ILE A 210 3.95 -7.81 -16.49
CA ILE A 210 2.87 -6.96 -15.97
C ILE A 210 2.29 -6.12 -17.09
N PHE A 211 3.14 -5.50 -17.90
CA PHE A 211 2.73 -4.69 -19.05
C PHE A 211 2.74 -5.49 -20.37
N THR A 212 2.03 -4.98 -21.35
CA THR A 212 2.01 -5.47 -22.73
C THR A 212 2.02 -4.24 -23.66
N HIS A 213 2.15 -4.45 -24.98
CA HIS A 213 2.08 -3.39 -26.00
C HIS A 213 0.83 -2.49 -25.92
N LYS A 214 -0.21 -2.88 -25.17
CA LYS A 214 -1.44 -2.10 -24.98
C LYS A 214 -1.36 -1.05 -23.89
N HIS A 215 -0.31 -1.07 -23.06
CA HIS A 215 -0.20 -0.19 -21.88
C HIS A 215 0.81 0.93 -22.15
N ASN A 216 0.50 1.78 -23.16
CA ASN A 216 1.40 2.82 -23.67
C ASN A 216 1.25 4.15 -22.92
N SER A 217 0.08 4.42 -22.30
CA SER A 217 -0.09 5.64 -21.50
C SER A 217 0.05 5.37 -19.99
N PRO A 218 0.44 6.39 -19.21
CA PRO A 218 0.52 6.29 -17.75
C PRO A 218 -0.79 5.84 -17.09
N GLU A 219 -1.93 6.27 -17.61
CA GLU A 219 -3.26 5.89 -17.10
C GLU A 219 -3.54 4.41 -17.35
N GLN A 220 -3.20 3.90 -18.56
CA GLN A 220 -3.32 2.48 -18.90
C GLN A 220 -2.41 1.64 -18.01
N GLN A 221 -1.16 2.08 -17.76
CA GLN A 221 -0.24 1.41 -16.86
C GLN A 221 -0.76 1.37 -15.43
N LEU A 222 -1.29 2.48 -14.91
CA LEU A 222 -1.90 2.53 -13.57
C LEU A 222 -3.13 1.61 -13.48
N GLY A 223 -3.99 1.64 -14.48
CA GLY A 223 -5.15 0.73 -14.58
C GLY A 223 -4.72 -0.74 -14.58
N ARG A 224 -3.68 -1.08 -15.33
CA ARG A 224 -3.12 -2.44 -15.38
C ARG A 224 -2.55 -2.88 -14.04
N ILE A 225 -1.75 -2.05 -13.38
CA ILE A 225 -1.20 -2.35 -12.04
C ILE A 225 -2.32 -2.60 -11.04
N LYS A 226 -3.34 -1.75 -11.02
CA LYS A 226 -4.51 -1.95 -10.16
C LYS A 226 -5.17 -3.30 -10.45
N ARG A 227 -5.40 -3.61 -11.72
CA ARG A 227 -6.03 -4.86 -12.14
C ARG A 227 -5.21 -6.09 -11.74
N ILE A 228 -3.89 -6.08 -11.97
CA ILE A 228 -3.00 -7.18 -11.54
C ILE A 228 -3.03 -7.33 -10.01
N SER A 229 -2.98 -6.24 -9.25
CA SER A 229 -3.05 -6.28 -7.78
C SER A 229 -4.36 -6.91 -7.28
N GLU A 230 -5.49 -6.58 -7.91
CA GLU A 230 -6.80 -7.17 -7.60
C GLU A 230 -6.83 -8.66 -7.90
N LEU A 231 -6.35 -9.07 -9.08
CA LEU A 231 -6.32 -10.47 -9.52
C LEU A 231 -5.36 -11.31 -8.66
N THR A 232 -4.20 -10.76 -8.29
CA THR A 232 -3.28 -11.41 -7.36
C THR A 232 -3.97 -11.67 -6.02
N ASN A 233 -4.63 -10.67 -5.44
CA ASN A 233 -5.35 -10.86 -4.18
C ASN A 233 -6.54 -11.82 -4.30
N GLN A 234 -7.23 -11.86 -5.45
CA GLN A 234 -8.29 -12.85 -5.70
C GLN A 234 -7.71 -14.27 -5.75
N THR A 235 -6.58 -14.45 -6.43
CA THR A 235 -5.90 -15.75 -6.51
C THR A 235 -5.38 -16.19 -5.14
N LEU A 236 -4.78 -15.29 -4.37
CA LEU A 236 -4.31 -15.57 -3.01
C LEU A 236 -5.47 -16.00 -2.08
N ARG A 237 -6.65 -15.41 -2.21
CA ARG A 237 -7.86 -15.87 -1.49
C ARG A 237 -8.25 -17.30 -1.89
N LYS A 238 -8.17 -17.65 -3.18
CA LYS A 238 -8.40 -19.02 -3.66
C LYS A 238 -7.37 -19.98 -3.07
N VAL A 239 -6.08 -19.61 -3.11
CA VAL A 239 -4.97 -20.37 -2.52
C VAL A 239 -5.17 -20.57 -1.02
N SER A 240 -5.52 -19.52 -0.28
CA SER A 240 -5.79 -19.61 1.16
C SER A 240 -6.86 -20.67 1.49
N LYS A 241 -7.94 -20.71 0.68
CA LYS A 241 -8.99 -21.74 0.82
C LYS A 241 -8.48 -23.13 0.46
N MET A 242 -7.69 -23.28 -0.61
CA MET A 242 -7.12 -24.57 -1.03
C MET A 242 -6.18 -25.15 0.02
N LEU A 243 -5.38 -24.30 0.66
CA LEU A 243 -4.46 -24.66 1.73
C LEU A 243 -5.13 -24.72 3.12
N LYS A 244 -6.43 -24.42 3.22
CA LYS A 244 -7.19 -24.37 4.47
C LYS A 244 -6.50 -23.51 5.52
N LEU A 245 -6.07 -22.31 5.12
CA LEU A 245 -5.44 -21.36 6.02
C LEU A 245 -6.51 -20.68 6.87
N GLU A 246 -6.20 -20.42 8.13
CA GLU A 246 -7.07 -19.64 9.03
C GLU A 246 -7.30 -18.24 8.51
N ASN A 247 -6.25 -17.65 7.96
CA ASN A 247 -6.24 -16.29 7.47
C ASN A 247 -6.07 -16.21 5.95
N VAL A 248 -6.73 -15.23 5.36
CA VAL A 248 -6.61 -14.96 3.91
C VAL A 248 -5.32 -14.21 3.63
N ILE A 249 -4.47 -14.80 2.79
CA ILE A 249 -3.24 -14.13 2.34
C ILE A 249 -3.56 -13.01 1.35
N THR A 250 -2.80 -11.93 1.45
CA THR A 250 -2.84 -10.81 0.50
C THR A 250 -1.44 -10.44 0.05
N MET A 251 -1.32 -9.76 -1.09
CA MET A 251 -0.03 -9.27 -1.60
C MET A 251 0.69 -8.36 -0.59
N GLY A 252 -0.06 -7.59 0.21
CA GLY A 252 0.52 -6.72 1.24
C GLY A 252 1.23 -7.47 2.36
N MET A 253 0.89 -8.74 2.59
CA MET A 253 1.49 -9.55 3.65
C MET A 253 2.91 -10.05 3.29
N ALA A 254 3.29 -10.06 2.01
CA ALA A 254 4.61 -10.50 1.58
C ALA A 254 5.75 -9.83 2.35
N LYS A 255 5.64 -8.52 2.59
CA LYS A 255 6.63 -7.76 3.36
C LYS A 255 6.67 -8.17 4.84
N SER A 256 5.51 -8.32 5.46
CA SER A 256 5.43 -8.69 6.88
C SER A 256 5.97 -10.10 7.12
N ILE A 257 5.61 -11.06 6.25
CA ILE A 257 6.12 -12.44 6.31
C ILE A 257 7.64 -12.47 6.13
N PHE A 258 8.19 -11.67 5.21
CA PHE A 258 9.62 -11.58 4.99
C PHE A 258 10.36 -11.01 6.22
N ILE A 259 9.82 -9.94 6.82
CA ILE A 259 10.38 -9.36 8.06
C ILE A 259 10.38 -10.41 9.17
N GLU A 260 9.24 -11.09 9.37
CA GLU A 260 9.09 -12.14 10.37
C GLU A 260 10.12 -13.25 10.17
N HIS A 261 10.27 -13.74 8.95
CA HIS A 261 11.26 -14.76 8.61
C HIS A 261 12.69 -14.31 8.99
N LEU A 262 13.07 -13.08 8.62
CA LEU A 262 14.42 -12.58 8.95
C LEU A 262 14.62 -12.41 10.45
N LEU A 263 13.64 -11.88 11.16
CA LEU A 263 13.73 -11.67 12.62
C LEU A 263 13.71 -12.99 13.39
N SER A 264 12.96 -13.99 12.96
CA SER A 264 12.97 -15.35 13.53
C SER A 264 14.31 -16.07 13.31
N ASN A 265 15.06 -15.66 12.31
CA ASN A 265 16.45 -16.11 12.09
C ASN A 265 17.50 -15.17 12.70
N GLU A 266 17.11 -14.36 13.69
CA GLU A 266 17.99 -13.47 14.46
C GLU A 266 18.78 -12.45 13.61
N VAL A 267 18.26 -12.09 12.41
CA VAL A 267 18.88 -11.06 11.57
C VAL A 267 18.72 -9.70 12.25
N PRO A 268 19.80 -8.92 12.47
CA PRO A 268 19.73 -7.60 13.11
C PRO A 268 18.79 -6.64 12.38
N TYR A 269 18.06 -5.80 13.14
CA TYR A 269 17.07 -4.83 12.61
C TYR A 269 17.66 -3.91 11.54
N GLU A 270 18.92 -3.49 11.69
CA GLU A 270 19.64 -2.63 10.76
C GLU A 270 19.80 -3.31 9.39
N LYS A 271 20.16 -4.61 9.41
CA LYS A 271 20.30 -5.40 8.18
C LYS A 271 18.94 -5.63 7.51
N VAL A 272 17.90 -5.90 8.30
CA VAL A 272 16.52 -6.03 7.78
C VAL A 272 16.09 -4.72 7.14
N ALA A 273 16.31 -3.58 7.80
CA ALA A 273 15.99 -2.25 7.26
C ALA A 273 16.74 -1.96 5.95
N GLN A 274 18.02 -2.35 5.87
CA GLN A 274 18.86 -2.21 4.67
C GLN A 274 18.30 -3.04 3.51
N TYR A 275 17.97 -4.32 3.72
CA TYR A 275 17.36 -5.18 2.70
C TYR A 275 16.03 -4.63 2.19
N LEU A 276 15.23 -4.08 3.09
CA LEU A 276 13.91 -3.53 2.75
C LEU A 276 13.96 -2.14 2.11
N GLY A 277 15.09 -1.43 2.24
CA GLY A 277 15.19 -0.02 1.85
C GLY A 277 14.24 0.88 2.65
N CYS A 278 14.06 0.60 3.96
CA CYS A 278 13.18 1.34 4.85
C CYS A 278 13.91 1.78 6.13
N SER A 279 13.24 2.57 6.97
CA SER A 279 13.80 2.96 8.27
C SER A 279 13.73 1.82 9.29
N ILE A 280 14.63 1.84 10.29
CA ILE A 280 14.64 0.88 11.40
C ILE A 280 13.31 0.93 12.17
N GLU A 281 12.73 2.13 12.36
CA GLU A 281 11.43 2.29 13.02
C GLU A 281 10.31 1.51 12.30
N THR A 282 10.41 1.38 10.97
CA THR A 282 9.46 0.55 10.22
C THR A 282 9.60 -0.92 10.59
N VAL A 283 10.82 -1.42 10.74
CA VAL A 283 11.09 -2.81 11.15
C VAL A 283 10.65 -3.04 12.60
N LEU A 284 11.00 -2.11 13.51
CA LEU A 284 10.58 -2.17 14.92
C LEU A 284 9.07 -2.22 15.07
N ARG A 285 8.34 -1.40 14.32
CA ARG A 285 6.86 -1.43 14.33
C ARG A 285 6.29 -2.78 13.89
N HIS A 286 6.92 -3.44 12.93
CA HIS A 286 6.53 -4.80 12.54
C HIS A 286 6.86 -5.81 13.64
N SER A 287 8.03 -5.70 14.26
CA SER A 287 8.45 -6.56 15.38
C SER A 287 7.51 -6.42 16.60
N GLU A 288 7.13 -5.19 16.97
CA GLU A 288 6.20 -4.94 18.07
C GLU A 288 4.82 -5.55 17.80
N LYS A 289 4.31 -5.43 16.57
CA LYS A 289 3.07 -6.10 16.17
C LYS A 289 3.17 -7.63 16.28
N MET A 290 4.32 -8.19 15.94
CA MET A 290 4.57 -9.64 16.08
C MET A 290 4.56 -10.07 17.56
N ARG A 291 5.27 -9.35 18.45
CA ARG A 291 5.31 -9.66 19.89
C ARG A 291 3.91 -9.64 20.54
N GLN A 292 3.09 -8.65 20.16
CA GLN A 292 1.69 -8.60 20.60
C GLN A 292 0.88 -9.83 20.16
N ASN A 293 1.29 -10.48 19.05
CA ASN A 293 0.62 -11.67 18.52
C ASN A 293 1.03 -12.96 19.24
N TYR A 294 2.25 -13.03 19.77
CA TYR A 294 2.79 -14.24 20.41
C TYR A 294 2.70 -14.20 21.94
N GLY A 295 2.14 -13.12 22.53
CA GLY A 295 1.86 -13.05 23.97
C GLY A 295 3.12 -12.94 24.86
N GLU A 296 4.22 -12.37 24.30
CA GLU A 296 5.41 -12.01 25.06
C GLU A 296 5.42 -10.54 25.49
#